data_8e151f1e31fcb51fe004dd57a822c0e9
#
_entry.id   8e151f1e31fcb51fe004dd57a822c0e9
#
_cell.length_a   1.000
_cell.length_b   1.000
_cell.length_c   1.000
_cell.angle_alpha   90.00
_cell.angle_beta   90.00
_cell.angle_gamma   90.00
#
_symmetry.space_group_name_H-M   'P 1'
#
loop_
_entity.id
_entity.type
_entity.pdbx_description
1 polymer ?
#
loop_
_entity_poly.entity_id
_entity_poly.type
_entity_poly.pdbx_seq_one_letter_code
_entity_poly.pdbx_strand_id
1 'polypeptide(L)'
;MKHEYKFWDWILNMINKQRYGELSWYIDNKEKYLEFKNQEEARAWGIKNYKHWADKYKQVMQMSNMVIKGCMYKKPLECYCGYSYRQINEFLRYDKDNKSHTYRELADILSMVLCSAPRVPQDLVLYRMVNDEFVNRLIENNKNTPPTPIQEKGFMSTSLLKSITNQNEPYAKEKNLLKIFVPKNTIGVYVNAVTSRSEEEMLLFPNMYLGLVSYPYNDKETKKIVFECELIGIYW
;
A
#
# COMPACT_ATOMS: atom_id res chain seq x y z
N MET A 1 -36.55 -22.10 4.01
CA MET A 1 -35.26 -21.48 4.44
C MET A 1 -34.18 -21.44 3.34
N LYS A 2 -33.73 -22.53 2.69
CA LYS A 2 -32.70 -22.48 1.65
C LYS A 2 -33.03 -21.63 0.40
N HIS A 3 -34.31 -21.46 0.04
CA HIS A 3 -34.75 -20.64 -1.11
C HIS A 3 -34.79 -19.12 -0.80
N GLU A 4 -35.15 -18.75 0.41
CA GLU A 4 -35.16 -17.34 0.82
C GLU A 4 -33.76 -16.74 0.91
N TYR A 5 -32.76 -17.48 1.44
CA TYR A 5 -31.37 -17.04 1.45
C TYR A 5 -30.85 -16.73 0.05
N LYS A 6 -31.13 -17.56 -0.95
CA LYS A 6 -30.71 -17.32 -2.34
C LYS A 6 -31.33 -16.06 -2.96
N PHE A 7 -32.57 -15.73 -2.61
CA PHE A 7 -33.27 -14.56 -3.12
C PHE A 7 -32.68 -13.25 -2.55
N TRP A 8 -32.42 -13.22 -1.24
CA TRP A 8 -31.80 -12.05 -0.60
C TRP A 8 -30.35 -11.84 -1.05
N ASP A 9 -29.56 -12.90 -1.21
CA ASP A 9 -28.22 -12.83 -1.76
C ASP A 9 -28.21 -12.27 -3.19
N TRP A 10 -29.18 -12.67 -4.02
CA TRP A 10 -29.33 -12.14 -5.36
C TRP A 10 -29.66 -10.64 -5.36
N ILE A 11 -30.61 -10.19 -4.51
CA ILE A 11 -30.96 -8.78 -4.36
C ILE A 11 -29.75 -7.97 -3.90
N LEU A 12 -29.04 -8.44 -2.87
CA LEU A 12 -27.85 -7.78 -2.36
C LEU A 12 -26.76 -7.68 -3.44
N ASN A 13 -26.58 -8.72 -4.22
CA ASN A 13 -25.62 -8.69 -5.33
C ASN A 13 -26.02 -7.67 -6.40
N MET A 14 -27.30 -7.57 -6.76
CA MET A 14 -27.77 -6.53 -7.69
C MET A 14 -27.54 -5.11 -7.16
N ILE A 15 -27.88 -4.87 -5.88
CA ILE A 15 -27.65 -3.57 -5.25
C ILE A 15 -26.15 -3.23 -5.23
N ASN A 16 -25.32 -4.20 -4.87
CA ASN A 16 -23.88 -4.01 -4.83
C ASN A 16 -23.31 -3.75 -6.24
N LYS A 17 -23.75 -4.49 -7.24
CA LYS A 17 -23.35 -4.26 -8.64
C LYS A 17 -23.75 -2.86 -9.13
N GLN A 18 -24.95 -2.39 -8.79
CA GLN A 18 -25.37 -1.03 -9.12
C GLN A 18 -24.52 0.02 -8.39
N ARG A 19 -24.20 -0.21 -7.12
CA ARG A 19 -23.48 0.74 -6.28
C ARG A 19 -21.98 0.79 -6.56
N TYR A 20 -21.36 -0.36 -6.81
CA TYR A 20 -19.90 -0.52 -6.86
C TYR A 20 -19.36 -0.98 -8.23
N GLY A 21 -20.22 -1.31 -9.19
CA GLY A 21 -19.83 -1.90 -10.46
C GLY A 21 -19.70 -3.42 -10.40
N GLU A 22 -19.24 -4.00 -11.50
CA GLU A 22 -19.00 -5.44 -11.62
C GLU A 22 -17.59 -5.80 -11.09
N LEU A 23 -17.46 -6.91 -10.38
CA LEU A 23 -16.16 -7.39 -9.93
C LEU A 23 -15.48 -8.12 -11.10
N SER A 24 -14.35 -7.58 -11.55
CA SER A 24 -13.55 -8.17 -12.66
C SER A 24 -12.22 -8.74 -12.21
N TRP A 25 -11.84 -8.46 -10.98
CA TRP A 25 -10.65 -9.05 -10.37
C TRP A 25 -11.06 -10.12 -9.38
N TYR A 26 -10.31 -11.20 -9.38
CA TYR A 26 -10.63 -12.36 -8.57
C TYR A 26 -9.37 -13.00 -8.00
N ILE A 27 -9.42 -13.33 -6.73
CA ILE A 27 -8.37 -14.05 -6.04
C ILE A 27 -8.89 -15.46 -5.73
N ASP A 28 -8.32 -16.47 -6.38
CA ASP A 28 -8.74 -17.87 -6.24
C ASP A 28 -8.69 -18.36 -4.80
N ASN A 29 -7.65 -17.99 -4.07
CA ASN A 29 -7.46 -18.42 -2.69
C ASN A 29 -6.85 -17.29 -1.84
N LYS A 30 -7.70 -16.57 -1.13
CA LYS A 30 -7.28 -15.50 -0.20
C LYS A 30 -6.50 -16.02 1.00
N GLU A 31 -6.68 -17.29 1.38
CA GLU A 31 -6.01 -17.89 2.54
C GLU A 31 -4.51 -18.16 2.30
N LYS A 32 -4.06 -18.10 1.04
CA LYS A 32 -2.62 -18.17 0.71
C LYS A 32 -1.86 -16.93 1.12
N TYR A 33 -2.56 -15.80 1.26
CA TYR A 33 -1.94 -14.54 1.61
C TYR A 33 -1.68 -14.49 3.11
N LEU A 34 -0.42 -14.33 3.49
CA LEU A 34 -0.04 -14.17 4.89
C LEU A 34 -0.61 -12.88 5.45
N GLU A 35 -1.40 -12.99 6.49
CA GLU A 35 -1.98 -11.89 7.25
C GLU A 35 -1.52 -11.97 8.70
N PHE A 36 -0.85 -10.93 9.19
CA PHE A 36 -0.33 -10.90 10.56
C PHE A 36 -1.41 -10.45 11.55
N LYS A 37 -1.48 -11.13 12.68
CA LYS A 37 -2.44 -10.85 13.76
C LYS A 37 -1.84 -9.96 14.86
N ASN A 38 -0.52 -9.98 15.01
CA ASN A 38 0.16 -9.23 16.05
C ASN A 38 1.47 -8.60 15.55
N GLN A 39 1.95 -7.62 16.30
CA GLN A 39 3.11 -6.82 15.95
C GLN A 39 4.41 -7.61 15.99
N GLU A 40 4.54 -8.56 16.91
CA GLU A 40 5.76 -9.35 17.09
C GLU A 40 6.01 -10.24 15.88
N GLU A 41 4.99 -10.93 15.38
CA GLU A 41 5.06 -11.75 14.18
C GLU A 41 5.40 -10.92 12.95
N ALA A 42 4.71 -9.78 12.75
CA ALA A 42 4.96 -8.87 11.64
C ALA A 42 6.39 -8.33 11.64
N ARG A 43 6.86 -7.90 12.82
CA ARG A 43 8.23 -7.41 13.00
C ARG A 43 9.26 -8.49 12.76
N ALA A 44 9.08 -9.67 13.34
CA ALA A 44 10.00 -10.80 13.15
C ALA A 44 10.12 -11.17 11.67
N TRP A 45 8.99 -11.21 10.96
CA TRP A 45 8.97 -11.45 9.51
C TRP A 45 9.70 -10.34 8.74
N GLY A 46 9.43 -9.09 9.04
CA GLY A 46 10.04 -7.95 8.36
C GLY A 46 11.56 -7.91 8.56
N ILE A 47 12.02 -8.10 9.79
CA ILE A 47 13.45 -8.15 10.11
C ILE A 47 14.13 -9.36 9.44
N LYS A 48 13.51 -10.54 9.50
CA LYS A 48 14.05 -11.75 8.84
C LYS A 48 14.33 -11.52 7.36
N ASN A 49 13.43 -10.84 6.65
CA ASN A 49 13.49 -10.73 5.20
C ASN A 49 14.28 -9.50 4.72
N TYR A 50 14.37 -8.43 5.51
CA TYR A 50 14.92 -7.15 5.04
C TYR A 50 16.14 -6.65 5.80
N LYS A 51 16.48 -7.21 6.99
CA LYS A 51 17.60 -6.71 7.82
C LYS A 51 18.94 -6.72 7.08
N HIS A 52 19.27 -7.78 6.38
CA HIS A 52 20.55 -7.87 5.68
C HIS A 52 20.69 -6.78 4.60
N TRP A 53 19.64 -6.53 3.85
CA TRP A 53 19.60 -5.42 2.89
C TRP A 53 19.67 -4.07 3.61
N ALA A 54 18.91 -3.88 4.67
CA ALA A 54 18.88 -2.64 5.44
C ALA A 54 20.26 -2.28 6.04
N ASP A 55 21.00 -3.27 6.52
CA ASP A 55 22.36 -3.06 7.03
C ASP A 55 23.30 -2.61 5.89
N LYS A 56 23.21 -3.21 4.70
CA LYS A 56 23.98 -2.76 3.52
C LYS A 56 23.57 -1.36 3.07
N TYR A 57 22.26 -1.08 3.02
CA TYR A 57 21.74 0.25 2.69
C TYR A 57 22.34 1.31 3.62
N LYS A 58 22.34 1.08 4.94
CA LYS A 58 22.91 2.00 5.93
C LYS A 58 24.39 2.23 5.72
N GLN A 59 25.16 1.19 5.39
CA GLN A 59 26.59 1.31 5.08
C GLN A 59 26.85 2.17 3.83
N VAL A 60 26.12 1.92 2.74
CA VAL A 60 26.24 2.71 1.50
C VAL A 60 25.87 4.17 1.75
N MET A 61 24.82 4.44 2.50
CA MET A 61 24.41 5.80 2.83
C MET A 61 25.43 6.53 3.73
N GLN A 62 26.08 5.84 4.66
CA GLN A 62 27.17 6.40 5.44
C GLN A 62 28.38 6.78 4.57
N MET A 63 28.76 5.93 3.63
CA MET A 63 29.85 6.23 2.68
C MET A 63 29.50 7.44 1.80
N SER A 64 28.27 7.54 1.34
CA SER A 64 27.79 8.68 0.54
C SER A 64 27.82 9.99 1.34
N ASN A 65 27.75 9.95 2.66
CA ASN A 65 27.91 11.11 3.54
C ASN A 65 29.26 11.81 3.40
N MET A 66 30.30 11.11 2.95
CA MET A 66 31.62 11.72 2.73
C MET A 66 31.68 12.54 1.44
N VAL A 67 30.80 12.30 0.48
CA VAL A 67 30.84 12.89 -0.87
C VAL A 67 29.69 13.87 -1.12
N ILE A 68 28.50 13.64 -0.56
CA ILE A 68 27.30 14.39 -0.87
C ILE A 68 26.85 15.25 0.33
N LYS A 69 26.87 16.57 0.15
CA LYS A 69 26.42 17.54 1.16
C LYS A 69 24.91 17.83 1.05
N GLY A 70 24.05 16.91 1.43
CA GLY A 70 22.61 17.19 1.43
C GLY A 70 21.82 16.10 2.14
N CYS A 71 21.02 16.43 3.15
CA CYS A 71 20.35 15.43 3.99
C CYS A 71 19.40 14.53 3.20
N MET A 72 18.71 15.06 2.20
CA MET A 72 17.67 14.35 1.45
C MET A 72 18.22 13.23 0.56
N TYR A 73 19.42 13.41 0.01
CA TYR A 73 20.07 12.39 -0.81
C TYR A 73 20.79 11.30 0.00
N LYS A 74 21.08 11.59 1.26
CA LYS A 74 21.85 10.72 2.16
C LYS A 74 21.01 9.61 2.78
N LYS A 75 19.72 9.88 3.00
CA LYS A 75 18.79 8.97 3.67
C LYS A 75 17.42 9.04 3.00
N PRO A 76 17.32 8.63 1.73
CA PRO A 76 16.11 8.85 0.95
C PRO A 76 14.87 8.17 1.57
N LEU A 77 15.02 6.97 2.13
CA LEU A 77 13.92 6.27 2.78
C LEU A 77 13.50 6.95 4.08
N GLU A 78 14.45 7.35 4.92
CA GLU A 78 14.18 8.06 6.18
C GLU A 78 13.58 9.44 5.92
N CYS A 79 14.06 10.15 4.88
CA CYS A 79 13.50 11.43 4.48
C CYS A 79 12.06 11.29 3.99
N TYR A 80 11.79 10.29 3.16
CA TYR A 80 10.43 10.01 2.71
C TYR A 80 9.52 9.73 3.90
N CYS A 81 9.88 8.81 4.77
CA CYS A 81 9.09 8.43 5.93
C CYS A 81 8.93 9.55 6.97
N GLY A 82 9.86 10.50 7.01
CA GLY A 82 9.85 11.60 7.98
C GLY A 82 8.97 12.78 7.55
N TYR A 83 9.28 13.43 6.44
CA TYR A 83 8.66 14.71 6.09
C TYR A 83 8.44 14.95 4.60
N SER A 84 9.10 14.22 3.71
CA SER A 84 9.03 14.53 2.27
C SER A 84 8.00 13.70 1.49
N TYR A 85 7.32 12.74 2.13
CA TYR A 85 6.36 11.85 1.46
C TYR A 85 5.23 12.59 0.74
N ARG A 86 4.75 13.71 1.30
CA ARG A 86 3.66 14.49 0.69
C ARG A 86 4.10 15.08 -0.64
N GLN A 87 5.21 15.80 -0.63
CA GLN A 87 5.73 16.52 -1.80
C GLN A 87 6.15 15.53 -2.91
N ILE A 88 6.83 14.44 -2.55
CA ILE A 88 7.22 13.40 -3.50
C ILE A 88 5.97 12.77 -4.14
N ASN A 89 4.97 12.41 -3.34
CA ASN A 89 3.74 11.82 -3.86
C ASN A 89 2.87 12.82 -4.62
N GLU A 90 2.85 14.11 -4.24
CA GLU A 90 2.19 15.16 -5.03
C GLU A 90 2.84 15.33 -6.39
N PHE A 91 4.18 15.31 -6.46
CA PHE A 91 4.89 15.30 -7.73
C PHE A 91 4.47 14.10 -8.59
N LEU A 92 4.52 12.88 -8.04
CA LEU A 92 4.20 11.66 -8.79
C LEU A 92 2.73 11.60 -9.26
N ARG A 93 1.79 12.13 -8.47
CA ARG A 93 0.36 12.11 -8.79
C ARG A 93 -0.07 13.21 -9.75
N TYR A 94 0.53 14.39 -9.63
CA TYR A 94 0.04 15.62 -10.27
C TYR A 94 1.10 16.36 -11.08
N ASP A 95 2.31 15.79 -11.22
CA ASP A 95 3.48 16.43 -11.85
C ASP A 95 3.81 17.83 -11.24
N LYS A 96 3.56 17.96 -9.93
CA LYS A 96 3.86 19.18 -9.17
C LYS A 96 5.27 19.08 -8.60
N ASP A 97 6.24 19.59 -9.34
CA ASP A 97 7.62 19.72 -8.87
C ASP A 97 7.99 21.18 -8.64
N ASN A 98 9.00 21.42 -7.83
CA ASN A 98 9.59 22.73 -7.68
C ASN A 98 10.55 23.03 -8.85
N LYS A 99 10.93 24.31 -9.01
CA LYS A 99 11.84 24.75 -10.08
C LYS A 99 13.23 24.07 -10.05
N SER A 100 13.61 23.51 -8.90
CA SER A 100 14.89 22.80 -8.73
C SER A 100 14.81 21.31 -9.08
N HIS A 101 13.65 20.79 -9.47
CA HIS A 101 13.39 19.38 -9.77
C HIS A 101 13.72 18.42 -8.60
N THR A 102 13.74 18.94 -7.37
CA THR A 102 14.16 18.18 -6.18
C THR A 102 13.27 16.98 -5.92
N TYR A 103 11.96 17.11 -6.10
CA TYR A 103 11.03 16.01 -5.80
C TYR A 103 11.08 14.91 -6.85
N ARG A 104 11.38 15.25 -8.09
CA ARG A 104 11.66 14.27 -9.15
C ARG A 104 12.90 13.44 -8.81
N GLU A 105 14.00 14.12 -8.49
CA GLU A 105 15.25 13.43 -8.12
C GLU A 105 15.07 12.54 -6.89
N LEU A 106 14.33 13.02 -5.88
CA LEU A 106 14.03 12.21 -4.69
C LEU A 106 13.16 10.99 -5.00
N ALA A 107 12.18 11.14 -5.88
CA ALA A 107 11.35 10.01 -6.33
C ALA A 107 12.19 8.97 -7.07
N ASP A 108 13.09 9.42 -7.96
CA ASP A 108 13.97 8.54 -8.73
C ASP A 108 14.95 7.79 -7.80
N ILE A 109 15.59 8.50 -6.86
CA ILE A 109 16.50 7.89 -5.89
C ILE A 109 15.77 6.89 -5.00
N LEU A 110 14.58 7.25 -4.49
CA LEU A 110 13.79 6.32 -3.66
C LEU A 110 13.35 5.10 -4.48
N SER A 111 12.99 5.28 -5.74
CA SER A 111 12.66 4.17 -6.65
C SER A 111 13.85 3.22 -6.82
N MET A 112 15.07 3.73 -7.01
CA MET A 112 16.27 2.90 -7.06
C MET A 112 16.52 2.15 -5.74
N VAL A 113 16.30 2.81 -4.60
CA VAL A 113 16.42 2.18 -3.28
C VAL A 113 15.44 1.02 -3.13
N LEU A 114 14.17 1.21 -3.49
CA LEU A 114 13.17 0.13 -3.43
C LEU A 114 13.50 -1.02 -4.40
N CYS A 115 14.01 -0.70 -5.59
CA CYS A 115 14.43 -1.72 -6.56
C CYS A 115 15.64 -2.53 -6.09
N SER A 116 16.51 -1.97 -5.23
CA SER A 116 17.66 -2.67 -4.66
C SER A 116 17.28 -3.61 -3.50
N ALA A 117 16.09 -3.44 -2.93
CA ALA A 117 15.61 -4.28 -1.82
C ALA A 117 15.17 -5.67 -2.33
N PRO A 118 15.17 -6.68 -1.45
CA PRO A 118 14.55 -7.96 -1.75
C PRO A 118 13.09 -7.77 -2.14
N ARG A 119 12.65 -8.50 -3.14
CA ARG A 119 11.22 -8.57 -3.49
C ARG A 119 10.43 -9.16 -2.33
N VAL A 120 9.14 -8.80 -2.24
CA VAL A 120 8.22 -9.42 -1.28
C VAL A 120 8.30 -10.95 -1.43
N PRO A 121 8.70 -11.69 -0.38
CA PRO A 121 9.09 -13.09 -0.53
C PRO A 121 7.91 -14.07 -0.67
N GLN A 122 6.70 -13.63 -0.34
CA GLN A 122 5.47 -14.44 -0.40
C GLN A 122 4.25 -13.54 -0.54
N ASP A 123 3.10 -14.11 -0.85
CA ASP A 123 1.83 -13.39 -0.93
C ASP A 123 1.46 -12.80 0.45
N LEU A 124 1.13 -11.51 0.51
CA LEU A 124 0.86 -10.77 1.75
C LEU A 124 -0.48 -10.05 1.72
N VAL A 125 -1.08 -9.91 2.90
CA VAL A 125 -2.14 -8.93 3.15
C VAL A 125 -1.51 -7.68 3.75
N LEU A 126 -1.78 -6.53 3.15
CA LEU A 126 -1.39 -5.22 3.67
C LEU A 126 -2.62 -4.34 3.89
N TYR A 127 -2.48 -3.35 4.77
CA TYR A 127 -3.56 -2.45 5.15
C TYR A 127 -3.19 -1.00 4.91
N ARG A 128 -4.16 -0.18 4.47
CA ARG A 128 -3.97 1.26 4.27
C ARG A 128 -5.26 2.01 4.53
N MET A 129 -5.20 3.06 5.36
CA MET A 129 -6.30 4.01 5.51
C MET A 129 -6.33 4.96 4.31
N VAL A 130 -7.51 5.20 3.77
CA VAL A 130 -7.72 6.09 2.61
C VAL A 130 -8.94 6.98 2.81
N ASN A 131 -8.89 8.18 2.21
CA ASN A 131 -9.99 9.13 2.22
C ASN A 131 -11.12 8.75 1.25
N ASP A 132 -12.24 9.46 1.36
CA ASP A 132 -13.42 9.22 0.51
C ASP A 132 -13.11 9.50 -0.98
N GLU A 133 -12.23 10.46 -1.29
CA GLU A 133 -11.84 10.77 -2.68
C GLU A 133 -11.20 9.55 -3.37
N PHE A 134 -10.27 8.88 -2.68
CA PHE A 134 -9.64 7.67 -3.20
C PHE A 134 -10.64 6.57 -3.49
N VAL A 135 -11.55 6.33 -2.53
CA VAL A 135 -12.60 5.30 -2.65
C VAL A 135 -13.58 5.62 -3.77
N ASN A 136 -13.98 6.87 -3.92
CA ASN A 136 -14.86 7.29 -4.99
C ASN A 136 -14.24 7.01 -6.36
N ARG A 137 -12.96 7.35 -6.54
CA ARG A 137 -12.21 7.02 -7.77
C ARG A 137 -12.11 5.51 -8.01
N LEU A 138 -11.88 4.72 -6.95
CA LEU A 138 -11.86 3.25 -7.05
C LEU A 138 -13.21 2.70 -7.55
N ILE A 139 -14.31 3.19 -6.99
CA ILE A 139 -15.66 2.79 -7.35
C ILE A 139 -16.00 3.25 -8.79
N GLU A 140 -15.66 4.49 -9.16
CA GLU A 140 -15.89 5.02 -10.49
C GLU A 140 -15.15 4.18 -11.56
N ASN A 141 -13.88 3.87 -11.32
CA ASN A 141 -13.10 3.03 -12.22
C ASN A 141 -13.70 1.61 -12.33
N ASN A 142 -14.17 1.06 -11.21
CA ASN A 142 -14.80 -0.26 -11.21
C ASN A 142 -16.16 -0.28 -11.92
N LYS A 143 -16.84 0.87 -12.09
CA LYS A 143 -18.09 1.02 -12.86
C LYS A 143 -17.88 1.16 -14.35
N ASN A 144 -16.65 1.34 -14.83
CA ASN A 144 -16.36 1.36 -16.24
C ASN A 144 -16.75 0.04 -16.93
N THR A 145 -16.94 0.07 -18.22
CA THR A 145 -17.24 -1.12 -19.03
C THR A 145 -16.19 -1.25 -20.14
N PRO A 146 -15.23 -2.17 -20.01
CA PRO A 146 -14.97 -3.07 -18.86
C PRO A 146 -14.47 -2.31 -17.61
N PRO A 147 -14.61 -2.87 -16.40
CA PRO A 147 -14.02 -2.31 -15.21
C PRO A 147 -12.51 -2.08 -15.34
N THR A 148 -12.03 -0.97 -14.78
CA THR A 148 -10.59 -0.62 -14.82
C THR A 148 -10.03 -0.50 -13.41
N PRO A 149 -8.78 -0.92 -13.16
CA PRO A 149 -8.16 -0.74 -11.86
C PRO A 149 -7.81 0.74 -11.64
N ILE A 150 -7.76 1.17 -10.38
CA ILE A 150 -7.26 2.49 -10.04
C ILE A 150 -5.73 2.48 -10.02
N GLN A 151 -5.10 3.46 -10.65
CA GLN A 151 -3.66 3.67 -10.54
C GLN A 151 -3.32 4.52 -9.33
N GLU A 152 -2.45 4.00 -8.44
CA GLU A 152 -1.74 4.79 -7.44
C GLU A 152 -0.37 5.18 -8.00
N LYS A 153 -0.24 6.42 -8.42
CA LYS A 153 0.99 6.95 -9.02
C LYS A 153 2.09 7.20 -8.00
N GLY A 154 1.73 7.46 -6.74
CA GLY A 154 2.67 7.70 -5.65
C GLY A 154 3.19 6.41 -5.03
N PHE A 155 4.23 6.53 -4.23
CA PHE A 155 4.64 5.44 -3.33
C PHE A 155 3.51 5.13 -2.36
N MET A 156 3.27 3.85 -2.11
CA MET A 156 2.17 3.42 -1.28
C MET A 156 2.68 2.92 0.07
N SER A 157 2.59 3.78 1.09
CA SER A 157 2.81 3.40 2.50
C SER A 157 1.63 2.57 2.97
N THR A 158 1.92 1.39 3.49
CA THR A 158 0.95 0.40 3.97
C THR A 158 1.44 -0.21 5.28
N SER A 159 0.57 -0.87 6.02
CA SER A 159 0.92 -1.60 7.24
C SER A 159 0.73 -3.10 7.07
N LEU A 160 1.61 -3.88 7.69
CA LEU A 160 1.43 -5.33 7.86
C LEU A 160 0.28 -5.67 8.82
N LEU A 161 -0.22 -4.67 9.57
CA LEU A 161 -1.20 -4.87 10.63
C LEU A 161 -2.49 -4.08 10.41
N LYS A 162 -3.61 -4.74 10.63
CA LYS A 162 -4.94 -4.12 10.64
C LYS A 162 -5.07 -3.07 11.74
N SER A 163 -4.29 -3.17 12.81
CA SER A 163 -4.27 -2.22 13.94
C SER A 163 -3.85 -0.80 13.58
N ILE A 164 -3.42 -0.54 12.34
CA ILE A 164 -3.22 0.81 11.79
C ILE A 164 -4.46 1.69 11.97
N THR A 165 -5.65 1.08 12.06
CA THR A 165 -6.91 1.78 12.31
C THR A 165 -7.02 2.40 13.70
N ASN A 166 -6.19 1.96 14.65
CA ASN A 166 -6.24 2.36 16.07
C ASN A 166 -5.13 3.33 16.48
N GLN A 167 -4.36 3.84 15.52
CA GLN A 167 -3.26 4.76 15.81
C GLN A 167 -3.76 6.19 16.04
N ASN A 168 -3.01 6.97 16.84
CA ASN A 168 -3.32 8.39 17.10
C ASN A 168 -2.90 9.32 15.95
N GLU A 169 -2.84 8.81 14.74
CA GLU A 169 -2.47 9.55 13.56
C GLU A 169 -3.69 10.11 12.82
N PRO A 170 -3.56 11.25 12.12
CA PRO A 170 -4.69 11.86 11.39
C PRO A 170 -5.38 10.92 10.42
N TYR A 171 -4.64 10.03 9.74
CA TYR A 171 -5.19 9.07 8.79
C TYR A 171 -6.07 8.00 9.46
N ALA A 172 -5.87 7.68 10.74
CA ALA A 172 -6.72 6.72 11.46
C ALA A 172 -8.16 7.21 11.64
N LYS A 173 -8.42 8.51 11.45
CA LYS A 173 -9.77 9.09 11.46
C LYS A 173 -10.55 8.78 10.18
N GLU A 174 -9.88 8.40 9.09
CA GLU A 174 -10.54 8.02 7.84
C GLU A 174 -11.50 6.85 8.06
N LYS A 175 -12.58 6.81 7.28
CA LYS A 175 -13.62 5.79 7.40
C LYS A 175 -13.28 4.51 6.64
N ASN A 176 -12.43 4.62 5.63
CA ASN A 176 -12.20 3.57 4.66
C ASN A 176 -10.84 2.91 4.89
N LEU A 177 -10.85 1.59 4.91
CA LEU A 177 -9.67 0.74 5.03
C LEU A 177 -9.52 -0.09 3.77
N LEU A 178 -8.38 0.04 3.09
CA LEU A 178 -7.99 -0.93 2.07
C LEU A 178 -7.39 -2.15 2.75
N LYS A 179 -7.87 -3.33 2.38
CA LYS A 179 -7.22 -4.62 2.60
C LYS A 179 -6.65 -5.05 1.25
N ILE A 180 -5.33 -5.01 1.12
CA ILE A 180 -4.63 -5.16 -0.15
C ILE A 180 -3.96 -6.53 -0.19
N PHE A 181 -4.32 -7.34 -1.17
CA PHE A 181 -3.67 -8.59 -1.47
C PHE A 181 -2.49 -8.34 -2.38
N VAL A 182 -1.28 -8.51 -1.85
CA VAL A 182 -0.01 -8.18 -2.52
C VAL A 182 0.67 -9.47 -2.95
N PRO A 183 0.87 -9.71 -4.25
CA PRO A 183 1.52 -10.90 -4.75
C PRO A 183 2.99 -10.97 -4.34
N LYS A 184 3.50 -12.18 -4.21
CA LYS A 184 4.95 -12.46 -4.15
C LYS A 184 5.67 -11.77 -5.30
N ASN A 185 6.93 -11.41 -5.08
CA ASN A 185 7.82 -10.71 -6.02
C ASN A 185 7.46 -9.25 -6.29
N THR A 186 6.47 -8.68 -5.60
CA THR A 186 6.20 -7.23 -5.63
C THR A 186 7.42 -6.44 -5.17
N ILE A 187 7.65 -5.26 -5.79
CA ILE A 187 8.66 -4.30 -5.33
C ILE A 187 8.12 -3.55 -4.11
N GLY A 188 8.81 -3.72 -3.00
CA GLY A 188 8.46 -3.05 -1.75
C GLY A 188 9.49 -3.34 -0.67
N VAL A 189 9.52 -2.49 0.35
CA VAL A 189 10.49 -2.60 1.45
C VAL A 189 9.80 -2.50 2.80
N TYR A 190 10.23 -3.34 3.73
CA TYR A 190 9.86 -3.21 5.13
C TYR A 190 10.67 -2.09 5.77
N VAL A 191 10.01 -0.96 6.02
CA VAL A 191 10.63 0.30 6.42
C VAL A 191 11.28 0.19 7.81
N ASN A 192 10.68 -0.57 8.72
CA ASN A 192 11.18 -0.70 10.10
C ASN A 192 12.52 -1.44 10.20
N ALA A 193 13.01 -2.07 9.14
CA ALA A 193 14.38 -2.58 9.09
C ALA A 193 15.42 -1.44 9.00
N VAL A 194 15.03 -0.28 8.47
CA VAL A 194 15.89 0.88 8.30
C VAL A 194 15.65 1.92 9.39
N THR A 195 14.38 2.25 9.67
CA THR A 195 13.97 3.30 10.62
C THR A 195 12.97 2.73 11.62
N SER A 196 13.07 3.17 12.87
CA SER A 196 12.12 2.76 13.92
C SER A 196 10.83 3.54 13.81
N ARG A 197 9.72 2.85 13.48
CA ARG A 197 8.37 3.41 13.45
C ARG A 197 7.44 2.59 14.34
N SER A 198 6.36 3.22 14.78
CA SER A 198 5.30 2.52 15.54
C SER A 198 4.48 1.58 14.66
N GLU A 199 4.42 1.87 13.36
CA GLU A 199 3.74 1.07 12.36
C GLU A 199 4.69 -0.01 11.82
N GLU A 200 4.18 -1.19 11.56
CA GLU A 200 4.92 -2.23 10.83
C GLU A 200 4.76 -1.96 9.33
N GLU A 201 5.49 -0.92 8.85
CA GLU A 201 5.27 -0.29 7.55
C GLU A 201 5.93 -1.07 6.41
N MET A 202 5.15 -1.35 5.37
CA MET A 202 5.61 -1.74 4.05
C MET A 202 5.41 -0.59 3.07
N LEU A 203 6.49 -0.12 2.46
CA LEU A 203 6.46 0.88 1.40
C LEU A 203 6.52 0.18 0.05
N LEU A 204 5.46 0.31 -0.74
CA LEU A 204 5.35 -0.27 -2.09
C LEU A 204 5.76 0.75 -3.15
N PHE A 205 6.23 0.23 -4.28
CA PHE A 205 6.68 0.99 -5.45
C PHE A 205 5.54 1.86 -6.04
N PRO A 206 5.84 3.00 -6.66
CA PRO A 206 4.83 3.83 -7.31
C PRO A 206 4.29 3.20 -8.60
N ASN A 207 3.24 3.80 -9.16
CA ASN A 207 2.58 3.36 -10.40
C ASN A 207 1.96 1.96 -10.36
N MET A 208 1.56 1.51 -9.17
CA MET A 208 0.82 0.27 -8.99
C MET A 208 -0.67 0.46 -9.23
N TYR A 209 -1.36 -0.61 -9.59
CA TYR A 209 -2.81 -0.62 -9.80
C TYR A 209 -3.50 -1.42 -8.70
N LEU A 210 -4.73 -1.01 -8.37
CA LEU A 210 -5.59 -1.71 -7.41
C LEU A 210 -6.92 -2.04 -8.07
N GLY A 211 -7.26 -3.32 -8.11
CA GLY A 211 -8.54 -3.84 -8.58
C GLY A 211 -9.40 -4.31 -7.42
N LEU A 212 -10.70 -3.97 -7.42
CA LEU A 212 -11.63 -4.38 -6.37
C LEU A 212 -12.02 -5.86 -6.53
N VAL A 213 -11.72 -6.68 -5.52
CA VAL A 213 -11.93 -8.15 -5.56
C VAL A 213 -13.13 -8.65 -4.75
N SER A 214 -13.75 -7.77 -3.97
CA SER A 214 -15.01 -8.04 -3.27
C SER A 214 -15.80 -6.77 -3.07
N TYR A 215 -17.12 -6.89 -2.88
CA TYR A 215 -17.91 -5.72 -2.49
C TYR A 215 -17.53 -5.25 -1.09
N PRO A 216 -17.49 -3.92 -0.87
CA PRO A 216 -17.12 -3.35 0.42
C PRO A 216 -18.07 -3.79 1.55
N TYR A 217 -17.51 -3.96 2.74
CA TYR A 217 -18.26 -4.36 3.91
C TYR A 217 -17.85 -3.56 5.15
N ASN A 218 -18.77 -3.49 6.14
CA ASN A 218 -18.47 -2.89 7.42
C ASN A 218 -17.78 -3.91 8.33
N ASP A 219 -16.55 -3.60 8.72
CA ASP A 219 -15.81 -4.42 9.67
C ASP A 219 -16.26 -4.10 11.11
N LYS A 220 -16.74 -5.12 11.83
CA LYS A 220 -17.28 -4.95 13.17
C LYS A 220 -16.24 -4.59 14.23
N GLU A 221 -15.00 -5.04 14.01
CA GLU A 221 -13.90 -4.83 14.93
C GLU A 221 -13.36 -3.39 14.84
N THR A 222 -13.04 -2.93 13.64
CA THR A 222 -12.45 -1.61 13.41
C THR A 222 -13.48 -0.52 13.20
N LYS A 223 -14.73 -0.87 12.94
CA LYS A 223 -15.82 0.04 12.55
C LYS A 223 -15.52 0.82 11.26
N LYS A 224 -14.65 0.27 10.42
CA LYS A 224 -14.28 0.83 9.13
C LYS A 224 -15.02 0.14 7.98
N ILE A 225 -15.16 0.85 6.86
CA ILE A 225 -15.62 0.25 5.60
C ILE A 225 -14.37 -0.35 4.93
N VAL A 226 -14.36 -1.67 4.76
CA VAL A 226 -13.24 -2.40 4.18
C VAL A 226 -13.46 -2.58 2.69
N PHE A 227 -12.45 -2.21 1.91
CA PHE A 227 -12.34 -2.43 0.48
C PHE A 227 -11.22 -3.43 0.23
N GLU A 228 -11.56 -4.63 -0.20
CA GLU A 228 -10.57 -5.64 -0.57
C GLU A 228 -10.13 -5.42 -2.01
N CYS A 229 -8.83 -5.23 -2.19
CA CYS A 229 -8.22 -4.96 -3.49
C CYS A 229 -7.07 -5.92 -3.76
N GLU A 230 -6.92 -6.36 -5.00
CA GLU A 230 -5.70 -6.99 -5.49
C GLU A 230 -4.73 -5.92 -5.97
N LEU A 231 -3.45 -6.05 -5.58
CA LEU A 231 -2.38 -5.24 -6.14
C LEU A 231 -1.94 -5.84 -7.48
N ILE A 232 -2.15 -5.06 -8.53
CA ILE A 232 -1.76 -5.42 -9.89
C ILE A 232 -0.46 -4.65 -10.19
N GLY A 233 0.65 -5.36 -10.22
CA GLY A 233 1.95 -4.79 -10.57
C GLY A 233 2.13 -4.70 -12.08
N ILE A 234 2.92 -3.72 -12.53
CA ILE A 234 3.51 -3.78 -13.87
C ILE A 234 4.69 -4.75 -13.73
N TYR A 235 4.53 -5.97 -14.22
CA TYR A 235 5.66 -6.90 -14.34
C TYR A 235 6.51 -6.44 -15.54
N TRP A 236 7.71 -5.96 -15.25
CA TRP A 236 8.77 -5.73 -16.25
C TRP A 236 9.57 -7.00 -16.49
#